data_7e4ae93f60931e47077e62a2dc80a54f
#
_entry.id   7e4ae93f60931e47077e62a2dc80a54f
#
_cell.length_a   1.000
_cell.length_b   1.000
_cell.length_c   1.000
_cell.angle_alpha   90.00
_cell.angle_beta   90.00
_cell.angle_gamma   90.00
#
_symmetry.space_group_name_H-M   'P 1'
#
loop_
_entity.id
_entity.type
_entity.pdbx_description
1 polymer ?
#
loop_
_entity_poly.entity_id
_entity_poly.type
_entity_poly.pdbx_seq_one_letter_code
_entity_poly.pdbx_strand_id
1 'polypeptide(L)'
;MEFKVIKRNGNAVIPDGMFKLCGMEDVKLISMVQLNGGILLMPESVSTYQLLMLVDALNELACDFLEAVAIECGPAEEEHRGMTLDEVLS
;
A
#
# COMPACT_ATOMS: atom_id res chain seq x y z
N MET A 1 -2.56 9.89 4.76
CA MET A 1 -3.16 9.77 6.10
C MET A 1 -3.21 8.31 6.52
N GLU A 2 -2.94 8.04 7.77
CA GLU A 2 -2.89 6.68 8.28
C GLU A 2 -3.97 6.46 9.33
N PHE A 3 -4.72 5.37 9.21
CA PHE A 3 -5.66 4.92 10.23
C PHE A 3 -5.18 3.57 10.76
N LYS A 4 -5.35 3.38 12.05
CA LYS A 4 -5.04 2.10 12.67
C LYS A 4 -6.33 1.42 13.07
N VAL A 5 -6.46 0.15 12.71
CA VAL A 5 -7.67 -0.63 12.93
C VAL A 5 -7.31 -1.87 13.73
N ILE A 6 -8.14 -2.20 14.71
CA ILE A 6 -7.94 -3.40 15.51
C ILE A 6 -8.67 -4.56 14.86
N LYS A 7 -7.95 -5.67 14.71
CA LYS A 7 -8.53 -6.91 14.23
C LYS A 7 -9.15 -7.66 15.39
N ARG A 8 -10.42 -8.03 15.25
CA ARG A 8 -11.16 -8.77 16.29
C ARG A 8 -11.87 -9.96 15.68
N ASN A 9 -11.76 -11.11 16.30
CA ASN A 9 -12.40 -12.34 15.84
C ASN A 9 -12.09 -12.67 14.38
N GLY A 10 -10.88 -12.36 13.95
CA GLY A 10 -10.47 -12.59 12.57
C GLY A 10 -10.94 -11.53 11.58
N ASN A 11 -11.61 -10.48 12.04
CA ASN A 11 -12.14 -9.44 11.16
C ASN A 11 -11.61 -8.07 11.53
N ALA A 12 -11.52 -7.20 10.53
CA ALA A 12 -11.21 -5.80 10.71
C ALA A 12 -12.25 -4.97 9.97
N VAL A 13 -12.66 -3.87 10.56
CA VAL A 13 -13.65 -2.96 9.96
C VAL A 13 -12.91 -1.74 9.43
N ILE A 14 -13.18 -1.38 8.18
CA ILE A 14 -12.60 -0.19 7.57
C ILE A 14 -13.54 0.98 7.85
N PRO A 15 -13.04 2.05 8.48
CA PRO A 15 -13.87 3.22 8.76
C PRO A 15 -14.40 3.85 7.48
N ASP A 16 -15.66 4.31 7.52
CA ASP A 16 -16.26 4.99 6.38
C ASP A 16 -15.46 6.22 5.94
N GLY A 17 -14.86 6.92 6.90
CA GLY A 17 -14.02 8.06 6.58
C GLY A 17 -12.82 7.72 5.69
N MET A 18 -12.31 6.50 5.79
CA MET A 18 -11.21 6.07 4.91
C MET A 18 -11.69 5.95 3.47
N PHE A 19 -12.88 5.40 3.26
CA PHE A 19 -13.46 5.30 1.91
C PHE A 19 -13.67 6.69 1.30
N LYS A 20 -14.13 7.64 2.11
CA LYS A 20 -14.31 9.02 1.64
C LYS A 20 -13.00 9.67 1.24
N LEU A 21 -11.96 9.47 2.04
CA LEU A 21 -10.63 10.02 1.75
C LEU A 21 -10.02 9.43 0.48
N CYS A 22 -10.32 8.18 0.18
CA CYS A 22 -9.83 7.52 -1.03
C CYS A 22 -10.67 7.81 -2.26
N GLY A 23 -11.79 8.51 -2.12
CA GLY A 23 -12.72 8.72 -3.23
C GLY A 23 -13.53 7.48 -3.57
N MET A 24 -13.71 6.58 -2.61
CA MET A 24 -14.44 5.33 -2.79
C MET A 24 -15.77 5.27 -2.06
N GLU A 25 -16.30 6.42 -1.64
CA GLU A 25 -17.52 6.43 -0.83
C GLU A 25 -18.75 5.86 -1.54
N ASP A 26 -18.79 5.94 -2.87
CA ASP A 26 -19.91 5.42 -3.67
C ASP A 26 -19.66 4.01 -4.20
N VAL A 27 -18.54 3.41 -3.86
CA VAL A 27 -18.19 2.07 -4.35
C VAL A 27 -18.89 1.01 -3.50
N LYS A 28 -19.63 0.11 -4.16
CA LYS A 28 -20.34 -0.96 -3.47
C LYS A 28 -19.59 -2.28 -3.47
N LEU A 29 -18.84 -2.55 -4.53
CA LEU A 29 -18.04 -3.76 -4.64
C LEU A 29 -16.56 -3.39 -4.63
N ILE A 30 -15.83 -4.03 -3.76
CA ILE A 30 -14.41 -3.76 -3.54
C ILE A 30 -13.62 -5.01 -3.89
N SER A 31 -12.60 -4.84 -4.73
CA SER A 31 -11.65 -5.91 -5.01
C SER A 31 -10.55 -5.90 -3.97
N MET A 32 -10.28 -7.06 -3.40
CA MET A 32 -9.20 -7.25 -2.45
C MET A 32 -8.10 -8.05 -3.11
N VAL A 33 -6.92 -7.46 -3.17
CA VAL A 33 -5.74 -8.13 -3.75
C VAL A 33 -4.79 -8.50 -2.63
N GLN A 34 -4.50 -9.78 -2.52
CA GLN A 34 -3.56 -10.28 -1.53
C GLN A 34 -2.13 -9.94 -1.95
N LEU A 35 -1.40 -9.31 -1.04
CA LEU A 35 0.02 -9.04 -1.21
C LEU A 35 0.78 -9.76 -0.10
N ASN A 36 2.06 -9.98 -0.29
CA ASN A 36 2.88 -10.55 0.77
C ASN A 36 3.08 -9.49 1.86
N GLY A 37 2.42 -9.68 2.99
CA GLY A 37 2.49 -8.74 4.10
C GLY A 37 1.46 -7.61 4.03
N GLY A 38 0.51 -7.68 3.09
CA GLY A 38 -0.47 -6.63 2.99
C GLY A 38 -1.67 -7.01 2.14
N ILE A 39 -2.61 -6.10 2.06
CA ILE A 39 -3.83 -6.24 1.27
C ILE A 39 -4.08 -4.93 0.54
N LEU A 40 -4.34 -5.00 -0.75
CA LEU A 40 -4.72 -3.83 -1.53
C LEU A 40 -6.22 -3.85 -1.77
N LEU A 41 -6.90 -2.76 -1.47
CA LEU A 41 -8.33 -2.60 -1.70
C LEU A 41 -8.56 -1.56 -2.79
N MET A 42 -9.37 -1.90 -3.77
CA MET A 42 -9.69 -0.98 -4.87
C MET A 42 -11.12 -1.18 -5.33
N PRO A 43 -11.70 -0.21 -6.07
CA PRO A 43 -13.00 -0.44 -6.69
C PRO A 43 -12.93 -1.62 -7.64
N GLU A 44 -14.03 -2.35 -7.76
CA GLU A 44 -14.11 -3.48 -8.69
C GLU A 44 -13.81 -3.04 -10.13
N SER A 45 -14.38 -1.90 -10.54
CA SER A 45 -14.17 -1.34 -11.87
C SER A 45 -13.37 -0.06 -11.78
N VAL A 46 -12.25 -0.01 -12.47
CA VAL A 46 -11.43 1.20 -12.53
C VAL A 46 -11.11 1.54 -13.97
N SER A 47 -11.08 2.84 -14.27
CA SER A 47 -10.67 3.32 -15.57
C SER A 47 -9.14 3.26 -15.70
N THR A 48 -8.65 3.36 -16.94
CA THR A 48 -7.21 3.44 -17.18
C THR A 48 -6.58 4.61 -16.44
N TYR A 49 -7.27 5.74 -16.42
CA TYR A 49 -6.78 6.92 -15.71
C TYR A 49 -6.65 6.66 -14.21
N GLN A 50 -7.65 6.01 -13.61
CA GLN A 50 -7.60 5.66 -12.19
C GLN A 50 -6.47 4.68 -11.88
N LEU A 51 -6.22 3.73 -12.79
CA LEU A 51 -5.10 2.80 -12.63
C LEU A 51 -3.76 3.52 -12.66
N LEU A 52 -3.60 4.49 -13.56
CA LEU A 52 -2.37 5.28 -13.63
C LEU A 52 -2.15 6.09 -12.35
N MET A 53 -3.21 6.68 -11.82
CA MET A 53 -3.11 7.41 -10.56
C MET A 53 -2.75 6.50 -9.40
N LEU A 54 -3.30 5.28 -9.39
CA LEU A 54 -2.99 4.30 -8.36
C LEU A 54 -1.54 3.85 -8.43
N VAL A 55 -1.03 3.61 -9.64
CA VAL A 55 0.38 3.25 -9.84
C VAL A 55 1.29 4.35 -9.30
N ASP A 56 0.95 5.60 -9.59
CA ASP A 56 1.73 6.74 -9.12
C ASP A 56 1.74 6.80 -7.59
N ALA A 57 0.57 6.64 -6.97
CA ALA A 57 0.46 6.63 -5.51
C ALA A 57 1.24 5.47 -4.89
N LEU A 58 1.21 4.29 -5.51
CA LEU A 58 1.96 3.13 -5.04
C LEU A 58 3.47 3.35 -5.16
N ASN A 59 3.91 4.02 -6.21
CA ASN A 59 5.32 4.36 -6.37
C ASN A 59 5.80 5.32 -5.27
N GLU A 60 4.99 6.32 -4.93
CA GLU A 60 5.32 7.23 -3.84
C GLU A 60 5.41 6.48 -2.51
N LEU A 61 4.46 5.60 -2.25
CA LEU A 61 4.46 4.80 -1.03
C LEU A 61 5.66 3.88 -0.96
N ALA A 62 6.03 3.27 -2.09
CA ALA A 62 7.20 2.41 -2.16
C ALA A 62 8.47 3.19 -1.84
N CYS A 63 8.59 4.41 -2.35
CA CYS A 63 9.74 5.27 -2.04
C CYS A 63 9.79 5.59 -0.54
N ASP A 64 8.65 5.90 0.07
CA ASP A 64 8.58 6.19 1.50
C ASP A 64 9.01 4.97 2.32
N PHE A 65 8.58 3.78 1.93
CA PHE A 65 8.96 2.55 2.62
C PHE A 65 10.45 2.26 2.49
N LEU A 66 11.01 2.46 1.30
CA LEU A 66 12.44 2.26 1.07
C LEU A 66 13.27 3.26 1.88
N GLU A 67 12.80 4.49 1.98
CA GLU A 67 13.45 5.50 2.80
C GLU A 67 13.43 5.10 4.27
N ALA A 68 12.32 4.59 4.77
CA ALA A 68 12.21 4.12 6.13
C ALA A 68 13.16 2.95 6.40
N VAL A 69 13.29 2.02 5.46
CA VAL A 69 14.24 0.91 5.56
C VAL A 69 15.67 1.45 5.60
N ALA A 70 15.98 2.42 4.76
CA ALA A 70 17.31 3.02 4.72
C ALA A 70 17.67 3.68 6.05
N ILE A 71 16.74 4.42 6.64
CA ILE A 71 16.94 5.07 7.93
C ILE A 71 17.18 4.03 9.02
N GLU A 72 16.38 2.97 9.04
CA GLU A 72 16.46 1.94 10.06
C GLU A 72 17.73 1.10 9.95
N CYS A 73 18.14 0.76 8.73
CA CYS A 73 19.32 -0.03 8.49
C CYS A 73 20.61 0.75 8.66
N GLY A 74 20.56 2.08 8.47
CA GLY A 74 21.72 2.95 8.62
C GLY A 74 22.88 2.55 7.71
N PRO A 75 24.12 2.52 8.26
CA PRO A 75 25.32 2.21 7.45
C PRO A 75 25.26 0.86 6.76
N ALA A 76 24.43 -0.05 7.22
CA ALA A 76 24.30 -1.37 6.62
C ALA A 76 23.77 -1.32 5.18
N GLU A 77 23.24 -0.19 4.77
CA GLU A 77 22.82 0.00 3.39
C GLU A 77 23.89 -0.30 2.38
N GLU A 78 25.12 -0.05 2.72
CA GLU A 78 26.23 -0.30 1.81
C GLU A 78 26.34 -1.77 1.43
N GLU A 79 25.87 -2.64 2.29
CA GLU A 79 25.84 -4.07 2.01
C GLU A 79 24.84 -4.44 0.94
N HIS A 80 23.85 -3.58 0.73
CA HIS A 80 22.80 -3.81 -0.24
C HIS A 80 23.03 -3.07 -1.54
N ARG A 81 24.19 -2.49 -1.70
CA ARG A 81 24.51 -1.60 -2.80
C ARG A 81 24.31 -2.21 -4.18
N GLY A 82 24.41 -3.37 -4.42
CA GLY A 82 24.20 -3.99 -5.72
C GLY A 82 22.84 -4.64 -5.90
N MET A 83 21.98 -4.53 -4.90
CA MET A 83 20.69 -5.19 -4.94
C MET A 83 19.67 -4.39 -5.78
N THR A 84 18.90 -5.11 -6.58
CA THR A 84 17.78 -4.52 -7.29
C THR A 84 16.57 -4.47 -6.37
N LEU A 85 15.55 -3.70 -6.77
CA LEU A 85 14.31 -3.66 -6.03
C LEU A 85 13.68 -5.04 -5.90
N ASP A 86 13.73 -5.83 -6.96
CA ASP A 86 13.22 -7.20 -6.94
C ASP A 86 13.91 -8.06 -5.89
N GLU A 87 15.20 -7.92 -5.76
CA GLU A 87 15.97 -8.67 -4.76
C GLU A 87 15.58 -8.27 -3.35
N VAL A 88 15.32 -6.99 -3.12
CA VAL A 88 14.90 -6.49 -1.82
C VAL A 88 13.51 -6.99 -1.47
N LEU A 89 12.62 -7.09 -2.44
CA LEU A 89 11.23 -7.47 -2.24
C LEU A 89 10.99 -8.98 -2.29
N SER A 90 11.90 -9.74 -2.83
CA SER A 90 11.73 -11.19 -2.99
C SER A 90 12.03 -12.03 -1.73
#